data_e036ad8328a32426df9a1e1b2bd208b5
#
_entry.id   e036ad8328a32426df9a1e1b2bd208b5
#
_cell.length_a   1.000
_cell.length_b   1.000
_cell.length_c   1.000
_cell.angle_alpha   90.00
_cell.angle_beta   90.00
_cell.angle_gamma   90.00
#
_symmetry.space_group_name_H-M   'P 1'
#
loop_
_entity.id
_entity.type
_entity.pdbx_description
1 polymer ?
#
loop_
_entity_poly.entity_id
_entity_poly.type
_entity_poly.pdbx_seq_one_letter_code
_entity_poly.pdbx_strand_id
1 'polypeptide(L)'
;MKNIELGYPVEVKAGARAQAQAPGPVALIYDQAVDRFANIIGEALDVEWKLALPGGEESKSLTVYGKVLEALAQVGFPRQGSLAVVGGGTLLDLGGFVAATYLRGISFLSFPTTTLAMVDAAVGGKTGINLPQGKNLVGAFYNPIGVYADLDSLLTLPPNIFRGGLVEAFKHGLLSGDPVLLALPPAGPAEPGLEAYLQKAVAVKMAVVAQDFRESGARRQLNLGHTLAHALEAASGHSFSHAEAVAYGLLFAALLGRALGGENLIARVRDFLKWLTPRPYPQLAWSELLPFIERDKKKGPAGVRWVIPLAAGKVEIGPVPNQVLTQIYQEFLELV
;
A
#
# COMPACT_ATOMS: atom_id res chain seq x y z
N MET A 1 22.71 5.48 7.06
CA MET A 1 21.96 4.50 6.25
C MET A 1 22.63 4.43 4.89
N LYS A 2 22.85 3.24 4.30
CA LYS A 2 23.27 3.15 2.88
C LYS A 2 22.16 3.79 2.06
N ASN A 3 22.47 4.71 1.16
CA ASN A 3 21.51 5.28 0.23
C ASN A 3 20.91 4.13 -0.60
N ILE A 4 19.63 3.86 -0.40
CA ILE A 4 18.90 2.86 -1.18
C ILE A 4 18.37 3.62 -2.39
N GLU A 5 19.00 3.41 -3.55
CA GLU A 5 18.63 4.10 -4.77
C GLU A 5 17.61 3.27 -5.55
N LEU A 6 16.40 3.80 -5.69
CA LEU A 6 15.35 3.27 -6.59
C LEU A 6 15.46 3.88 -8.00
N GLY A 7 16.43 4.76 -8.24
CA GLY A 7 16.57 5.53 -9.47
C GLY A 7 15.68 6.78 -9.54
N TYR A 8 14.97 7.11 -8.45
CA TYR A 8 14.17 8.33 -8.30
C TYR A 8 14.13 8.78 -6.83
N PRO A 9 13.98 10.10 -6.54
CA PRO A 9 13.88 10.60 -5.17
C PRO A 9 12.56 10.17 -4.50
N VAL A 10 12.65 9.89 -3.20
CA VAL A 10 11.49 9.66 -2.32
C VAL A 10 11.64 10.58 -1.11
N GLU A 11 10.85 11.65 -1.09
CA GLU A 11 10.85 12.66 -0.03
C GLU A 11 9.65 12.43 0.89
N VAL A 12 9.92 12.28 2.19
CA VAL A 12 8.87 12.07 3.22
C VAL A 12 9.10 13.10 4.32
N LYS A 13 8.40 14.23 4.24
CA LYS A 13 8.49 15.34 5.21
C LYS A 13 7.40 16.36 4.99
N ALA A 14 7.20 17.25 5.94
CA ALA A 14 6.37 18.44 5.74
C ALA A 14 6.98 19.31 4.62
N GLY A 15 6.15 19.83 3.72
CA GLY A 15 6.58 20.66 2.60
C GLY A 15 7.38 19.91 1.52
N ALA A 16 7.33 18.57 1.46
CA ALA A 16 8.05 17.78 0.45
C ALA A 16 7.74 18.22 -0.99
N ARG A 17 6.52 18.68 -1.25
CA ARG A 17 6.07 19.21 -2.55
C ARG A 17 6.96 20.30 -3.14
N ALA A 18 7.62 21.10 -2.30
CA ALA A 18 8.48 22.19 -2.74
C ALA A 18 9.77 21.72 -3.45
N GLN A 19 10.08 20.42 -3.38
CA GLN A 19 11.24 19.85 -4.05
C GLN A 19 10.87 19.19 -5.38
N ALA A 20 9.58 19.13 -5.71
CA ALA A 20 9.13 18.51 -6.94
C ALA A 20 9.54 19.34 -8.16
N GLN A 21 10.11 18.66 -9.13
CA GLN A 21 10.47 19.24 -10.43
C GLN A 21 9.95 18.31 -11.53
N ALA A 22 9.36 18.90 -12.55
CA ALA A 22 8.79 18.17 -13.68
C ALA A 22 9.44 18.63 -14.98
N PRO A 23 9.89 17.73 -15.87
CA PRO A 23 10.28 18.08 -17.21
C PRO A 23 9.05 18.41 -18.06
N GLY A 24 9.14 19.47 -18.87
CA GLY A 24 8.11 19.89 -19.83
C GLY A 24 6.81 20.38 -19.18
N PRO A 25 5.73 20.51 -19.97
CA PRO A 25 4.41 20.90 -19.46
C PRO A 25 3.86 19.87 -18.49
N VAL A 26 3.07 20.34 -17.52
CA VAL A 26 2.52 19.47 -16.47
C VAL A 26 1.01 19.36 -16.58
N ALA A 27 0.52 18.12 -16.62
CA ALA A 27 -0.88 17.79 -16.39
C ALA A 27 -1.04 17.25 -14.97
N LEU A 28 -2.17 17.55 -14.33
CA LEU A 28 -2.47 17.11 -12.96
C LEU A 28 -3.77 16.29 -12.92
N ILE A 29 -3.70 15.09 -12.39
CA ILE A 29 -4.90 14.35 -11.96
C ILE A 29 -4.90 14.22 -10.45
N TYR A 30 -6.06 14.40 -9.83
CA TYR A 30 -6.13 14.43 -8.38
C TYR A 30 -7.46 13.92 -7.84
N ASP A 31 -7.43 13.43 -6.62
CA ASP A 31 -8.62 13.07 -5.84
C ASP A 31 -9.34 14.36 -5.42
N GLN A 32 -10.61 14.50 -5.79
CA GLN A 32 -11.44 15.66 -5.43
C GLN A 32 -11.51 15.93 -3.91
N ALA A 33 -11.29 14.91 -3.07
CA ALA A 33 -11.27 15.06 -1.62
C ALA A 33 -10.06 15.90 -1.12
N VAL A 34 -9.02 16.05 -1.95
CA VAL A 34 -7.81 16.81 -1.62
C VAL A 34 -7.60 18.02 -2.55
N ASP A 35 -8.68 18.58 -3.09
CA ASP A 35 -8.66 19.69 -4.07
C ASP A 35 -7.77 20.85 -3.63
N ARG A 36 -7.89 21.27 -2.35
CA ARG A 36 -7.06 22.38 -1.80
C ARG A 36 -5.56 22.06 -1.90
N PHE A 37 -5.16 20.83 -1.56
CA PHE A 37 -3.76 20.43 -1.61
C PHE A 37 -3.29 20.26 -3.06
N ALA A 38 -4.14 19.73 -3.94
CA ALA A 38 -3.87 19.61 -5.36
C ALA A 38 -3.68 20.97 -6.05
N ASN A 39 -4.44 22.00 -5.65
CA ASN A 39 -4.27 23.35 -6.16
C ASN A 39 -2.90 23.94 -5.76
N ILE A 40 -2.44 23.74 -4.52
CA ILE A 40 -1.10 24.17 -4.08
C ILE A 40 -0.01 23.50 -4.93
N ILE A 41 -0.15 22.19 -5.23
CA ILE A 41 0.79 21.48 -6.12
C ILE A 41 0.69 22.03 -7.54
N GLY A 42 -0.52 22.29 -8.01
CA GLY A 42 -0.74 22.84 -9.35
C GLY A 42 -0.07 24.20 -9.55
N GLU A 43 -0.14 25.08 -8.57
CA GLU A 43 0.57 26.37 -8.58
C GLU A 43 2.09 26.19 -8.53
N ALA A 44 2.60 25.28 -7.69
CA ALA A 44 4.03 25.04 -7.54
C ALA A 44 4.68 24.44 -8.80
N LEU A 45 3.94 23.67 -9.59
CA LEU A 45 4.40 23.01 -10.82
C LEU A 45 3.99 23.72 -12.11
N ASP A 46 3.32 24.87 -12.02
CA ASP A 46 2.78 25.61 -13.19
C ASP A 46 1.94 24.71 -14.12
N VAL A 47 0.93 24.07 -13.53
CA VAL A 47 0.10 23.06 -14.19
C VAL A 47 -0.79 23.70 -15.28
N GLU A 48 -0.64 23.25 -16.52
CA GLU A 48 -1.39 23.75 -17.66
C GLU A 48 -2.81 23.14 -17.77
N TRP A 49 -2.99 21.91 -17.27
CA TRP A 49 -4.25 21.19 -17.33
C TRP A 49 -4.47 20.33 -16.11
N LYS A 50 -5.70 20.32 -15.58
CA LYS A 50 -6.04 19.52 -14.41
C LYS A 50 -7.37 18.80 -14.53
N LEU A 51 -7.46 17.60 -13.95
CA LEU A 51 -8.67 16.80 -13.90
C LEU A 51 -8.89 16.23 -12.48
N ALA A 52 -10.00 16.61 -11.86
CA ALA A 52 -10.48 16.01 -10.62
C ALA A 52 -11.12 14.65 -10.90
N LEU A 53 -10.80 13.67 -10.08
CA LEU A 53 -11.38 12.33 -10.15
C LEU A 53 -12.02 11.99 -8.80
N PRO A 54 -13.07 11.17 -8.75
CA PRO A 54 -13.57 10.66 -7.48
C PRO A 54 -12.48 9.81 -6.81
N GLY A 55 -12.40 9.87 -5.48
CA GLY A 55 -11.55 8.98 -4.72
C GLY A 55 -12.11 7.56 -4.62
N GLY A 56 -11.34 6.67 -4.00
CA GLY A 56 -11.76 5.31 -3.70
C GLY A 56 -11.51 4.29 -4.82
N GLU A 57 -11.80 3.02 -4.51
CA GLU A 57 -11.44 1.89 -5.37
C GLU A 57 -12.20 1.87 -6.71
N GLU A 58 -13.38 2.50 -6.78
CA GLU A 58 -14.18 2.61 -8.01
C GLU A 58 -13.49 3.42 -9.11
N SER A 59 -12.63 4.36 -8.74
CA SER A 59 -11.82 5.12 -9.70
C SER A 59 -10.80 4.28 -10.43
N LYS A 60 -10.38 3.17 -9.83
CA LYS A 60 -9.37 2.26 -10.38
C LYS A 60 -9.97 1.29 -11.42
N SER A 61 -10.69 1.82 -12.38
CA SER A 61 -11.47 1.07 -13.39
C SER A 61 -11.05 1.40 -14.82
N LEU A 62 -11.35 0.47 -15.74
CA LEU A 62 -11.09 0.66 -17.17
C LEU A 62 -11.83 1.90 -17.72
N THR A 63 -13.03 2.20 -17.20
CA THR A 63 -13.82 3.36 -17.61
C THR A 63 -13.13 4.67 -17.23
N VAL A 64 -12.66 4.81 -15.99
CA VAL A 64 -11.97 6.03 -15.54
C VAL A 64 -10.61 6.16 -16.21
N TYR A 65 -9.88 5.06 -16.37
CA TYR A 65 -8.63 5.02 -17.11
C TYR A 65 -8.81 5.53 -18.56
N GLY A 66 -9.83 5.04 -19.28
CA GLY A 66 -10.14 5.49 -20.63
C GLY A 66 -10.47 6.99 -20.70
N LYS A 67 -11.28 7.50 -19.75
CA LYS A 67 -11.61 8.93 -19.64
C LYS A 67 -10.36 9.81 -19.47
N VAL A 68 -9.40 9.39 -18.65
CA VAL A 68 -8.17 10.17 -18.45
C VAL A 68 -7.32 10.19 -19.72
N LEU A 69 -7.18 9.05 -20.41
CA LEU A 69 -6.45 8.98 -21.69
C LEU A 69 -7.07 9.86 -22.75
N GLU A 70 -8.41 9.81 -22.90
CA GLU A 70 -9.16 10.63 -23.84
C GLU A 70 -9.00 12.13 -23.54
N ALA A 71 -9.07 12.52 -22.26
CA ALA A 71 -8.93 13.91 -21.86
C ALA A 71 -7.52 14.45 -22.16
N LEU A 72 -6.46 13.68 -21.89
CA LEU A 72 -5.08 14.06 -22.25
C LEU A 72 -4.91 14.16 -23.77
N ALA A 73 -5.53 13.27 -24.54
CA ALA A 73 -5.47 13.29 -26.00
C ALA A 73 -6.23 14.50 -26.59
N GLN A 74 -7.38 14.85 -26.03
CA GLN A 74 -8.19 15.99 -26.46
C GLN A 74 -7.46 17.33 -26.30
N VAL A 75 -6.67 17.49 -25.23
CA VAL A 75 -5.85 18.70 -25.04
C VAL A 75 -4.50 18.63 -25.76
N GLY A 76 -4.22 17.55 -26.49
CA GLY A 76 -2.95 17.38 -27.20
C GLY A 76 -1.74 17.28 -26.29
N PHE A 77 -1.90 16.70 -25.09
CA PHE A 77 -0.83 16.65 -24.10
C PHE A 77 0.41 15.96 -24.67
N PRO A 78 1.61 16.60 -24.66
CA PRO A 78 2.76 16.13 -25.39
C PRO A 78 3.51 15.01 -24.66
N ARG A 79 4.27 14.21 -25.40
CA ARG A 79 5.09 13.10 -24.85
C ARG A 79 6.18 13.57 -23.89
N GLN A 80 6.70 14.77 -24.03
CA GLN A 80 7.72 15.36 -23.15
C GLN A 80 7.13 15.93 -21.86
N GLY A 81 5.80 15.94 -21.74
CA GLY A 81 5.12 16.40 -20.55
C GLY A 81 5.21 15.40 -19.39
N SER A 82 4.83 15.87 -18.23
CA SER A 82 4.79 15.10 -16.98
C SER A 82 3.38 15.06 -16.40
N LEU A 83 2.95 13.90 -15.91
CA LEU A 83 1.69 13.75 -15.21
C LEU A 83 1.92 13.81 -13.69
N ALA A 84 1.44 14.86 -13.02
CA ALA A 84 1.37 14.90 -11.57
C ALA A 84 0.12 14.13 -11.09
N VAL A 85 0.29 13.25 -10.12
CA VAL A 85 -0.79 12.43 -9.54
C VAL A 85 -0.87 12.68 -8.05
N VAL A 86 -2.00 13.25 -7.59
CA VAL A 86 -2.22 13.67 -6.19
C VAL A 86 -3.39 12.90 -5.59
N GLY A 87 -3.13 11.99 -4.65
CA GLY A 87 -4.20 11.21 -4.03
C GLY A 87 -3.76 10.00 -3.23
N GLY A 88 -4.72 9.17 -2.89
CA GLY A 88 -4.49 7.87 -2.26
C GLY A 88 -3.94 6.82 -3.24
N GLY A 89 -3.63 5.64 -2.72
CA GLY A 89 -3.00 4.55 -3.49
C GLY A 89 -3.76 4.16 -4.76
N THR A 90 -5.08 4.18 -4.74
CA THR A 90 -5.93 3.85 -5.91
C THR A 90 -5.68 4.80 -7.07
N LEU A 91 -5.59 6.10 -6.77
CA LEU A 91 -5.33 7.11 -7.79
C LEU A 91 -3.87 7.09 -8.28
N LEU A 92 -2.92 6.81 -7.39
CA LEU A 92 -1.52 6.66 -7.77
C LEU A 92 -1.32 5.46 -8.71
N ASP A 93 -1.97 4.33 -8.45
CA ASP A 93 -1.95 3.17 -9.32
C ASP A 93 -2.55 3.47 -10.69
N LEU A 94 -3.72 4.12 -10.74
CA LEU A 94 -4.37 4.55 -11.97
C LEU A 94 -3.49 5.52 -12.76
N GLY A 95 -3.03 6.60 -12.11
CA GLY A 95 -2.24 7.65 -12.77
C GLY A 95 -0.90 7.16 -13.26
N GLY A 96 -0.23 6.30 -12.49
CA GLY A 96 1.01 5.64 -12.92
C GLY A 96 0.77 4.74 -14.15
N PHE A 97 -0.38 4.04 -14.22
CA PHE A 97 -0.73 3.22 -15.40
C PHE A 97 -1.11 4.08 -16.61
N VAL A 98 -1.81 5.19 -16.41
CA VAL A 98 -2.02 6.19 -17.46
C VAL A 98 -0.68 6.68 -18.01
N ALA A 99 0.24 7.08 -17.13
CA ALA A 99 1.56 7.56 -17.53
C ALA A 99 2.37 6.49 -18.28
N ALA A 100 2.29 5.23 -17.84
CA ALA A 100 2.97 4.11 -18.48
C ALA A 100 2.50 3.84 -19.92
N THR A 101 1.26 4.19 -20.25
CA THR A 101 0.61 3.78 -21.51
C THR A 101 0.33 4.94 -22.47
N TYR A 102 0.02 6.13 -21.95
CA TYR A 102 -0.20 7.31 -22.79
C TYR A 102 1.05 7.62 -23.60
N LEU A 103 0.90 7.76 -24.93
CA LEU A 103 1.98 7.95 -25.90
C LEU A 103 3.15 6.92 -25.74
N ARG A 104 2.88 5.72 -25.22
CA ARG A 104 3.84 4.66 -24.88
C ARG A 104 4.82 5.03 -23.76
N GLY A 105 4.41 5.92 -22.87
CA GLY A 105 5.12 6.34 -21.67
C GLY A 105 5.44 7.82 -21.65
N ILE A 106 4.98 8.49 -20.58
CA ILE A 106 5.31 9.87 -20.20
C ILE A 106 5.82 9.87 -18.78
N SER A 107 6.59 10.88 -18.39
CA SER A 107 7.03 11.06 -17.00
C SER A 107 5.85 11.23 -16.05
N PHE A 108 5.96 10.77 -14.80
CA PHE A 108 4.98 11.12 -13.78
C PHE A 108 5.61 11.36 -12.40
N LEU A 109 4.95 12.21 -11.61
CA LEU A 109 5.27 12.51 -10.23
C LEU A 109 4.15 11.99 -9.34
N SER A 110 4.53 11.42 -8.19
CA SER A 110 3.60 10.86 -7.22
C SER A 110 3.53 11.71 -5.96
N PHE A 111 2.32 12.20 -5.62
CA PHE A 111 2.03 12.94 -4.40
C PHE A 111 1.01 12.16 -3.57
N PRO A 112 1.47 11.20 -2.76
CA PRO A 112 0.58 10.41 -1.91
C PRO A 112 -0.03 11.28 -0.81
N THR A 113 -1.34 11.15 -0.59
CA THR A 113 -2.09 11.95 0.40
C THR A 113 -2.72 11.11 1.51
N THR A 114 -2.43 9.82 1.56
CA THR A 114 -2.82 8.94 2.67
C THR A 114 -1.60 8.25 3.23
N THR A 115 -1.63 7.89 4.51
CA THR A 115 -0.53 7.15 5.16
C THR A 115 -0.21 5.85 4.45
N LEU A 116 -1.23 5.10 4.01
CA LEU A 116 -1.06 3.88 3.20
C LEU A 116 -0.32 4.15 1.90
N ALA A 117 -0.72 5.21 1.19
CA ALA A 117 -0.07 5.56 -0.06
C ALA A 117 1.39 5.97 0.16
N MET A 118 1.68 6.72 1.23
CA MET A 118 3.03 7.17 1.57
C MET A 118 3.98 6.01 1.86
N VAL A 119 3.54 5.05 2.70
CA VAL A 119 4.41 3.96 3.16
C VAL A 119 4.43 2.76 2.22
N ASP A 120 3.40 2.62 1.36
CA ASP A 120 3.26 1.45 0.50
C ASP A 120 3.04 1.79 -0.97
N ALA A 121 1.87 2.27 -1.39
CA ALA A 121 1.47 2.29 -2.79
C ALA A 121 2.35 3.16 -3.69
N ALA A 122 2.85 4.31 -3.21
CA ALA A 122 3.68 5.23 -4.00
C ALA A 122 5.07 4.68 -4.36
N VAL A 123 5.53 3.61 -3.67
CA VAL A 123 6.89 3.09 -3.81
C VAL A 123 6.88 1.69 -4.42
N GLY A 124 7.68 1.48 -5.46
CA GLY A 124 7.89 0.15 -6.04
C GLY A 124 7.25 -0.08 -7.39
N GLY A 125 6.75 0.98 -8.04
CA GLY A 125 6.41 1.02 -9.45
C GLY A 125 5.24 0.13 -9.88
N LYS A 126 4.50 -0.49 -8.98
CA LYS A 126 3.27 -1.21 -9.32
C LYS A 126 2.21 -0.19 -9.66
N THR A 127 1.69 -0.26 -10.89
CA THR A 127 0.60 0.60 -11.38
C THR A 127 -0.45 -0.26 -12.05
N GLY A 128 -1.71 0.15 -12.04
CA GLY A 128 -2.74 -0.66 -12.68
C GLY A 128 -4.16 -0.30 -12.32
N ILE A 129 -5.07 -1.07 -12.89
CA ILE A 129 -6.51 -0.94 -12.73
C ILE A 129 -7.16 -2.28 -12.40
N ASN A 130 -8.38 -2.21 -11.93
CA ASN A 130 -9.22 -3.37 -11.65
C ASN A 130 -10.09 -3.74 -12.86
N LEU A 131 -10.43 -5.01 -12.91
CA LEU A 131 -11.46 -5.54 -13.82
C LEU A 131 -12.60 -6.15 -13.00
N PRO A 132 -13.78 -6.40 -13.57
CA PRO A 132 -14.87 -7.09 -12.88
C PRO A 132 -14.44 -8.46 -12.33
N GLN A 133 -13.45 -9.11 -12.93
CA GLN A 133 -12.94 -10.41 -12.54
C GLN A 133 -11.98 -10.38 -11.34
N GLY A 134 -11.45 -9.19 -10.99
CA GLY A 134 -10.54 -9.05 -9.85
C GLY A 134 -9.72 -7.76 -9.86
N LYS A 135 -9.14 -7.49 -8.68
CA LYS A 135 -8.28 -6.32 -8.46
C LYS A 135 -6.91 -6.51 -9.13
N ASN A 136 -6.33 -5.40 -9.63
CA ASN A 136 -4.95 -5.32 -10.13
C ASN A 136 -4.59 -6.29 -11.27
N LEU A 137 -5.56 -6.69 -12.09
CA LEU A 137 -5.33 -7.65 -13.17
C LEU A 137 -4.70 -7.03 -14.42
N VAL A 138 -4.80 -5.72 -14.58
CA VAL A 138 -4.21 -4.97 -15.70
C VAL A 138 -3.32 -3.88 -15.14
N GLY A 139 -2.05 -3.86 -15.54
CA GLY A 139 -1.09 -2.89 -15.03
C GLY A 139 0.30 -3.02 -15.62
N ALA A 140 1.19 -2.19 -15.13
CA ALA A 140 2.59 -2.15 -15.52
C ALA A 140 3.49 -1.91 -14.29
N PHE A 141 4.74 -2.34 -14.39
CA PHE A 141 5.80 -1.83 -13.51
C PHE A 141 6.36 -0.56 -14.14
N TYR A 142 5.99 0.59 -13.59
CA TYR A 142 6.38 1.90 -14.08
C TYR A 142 6.75 2.83 -12.92
N ASN A 143 7.99 3.28 -12.88
CA ASN A 143 8.47 4.14 -11.81
C ASN A 143 8.10 5.61 -12.03
N PRO A 144 7.74 6.34 -10.96
CA PRO A 144 7.67 7.80 -11.02
C PRO A 144 9.08 8.39 -11.20
N ILE A 145 9.17 9.63 -11.65
CA ILE A 145 10.41 10.40 -11.60
C ILE A 145 10.67 11.00 -10.22
N GLY A 146 9.68 10.98 -9.32
CA GLY A 146 9.80 11.38 -7.93
C GLY A 146 8.53 11.05 -7.13
N VAL A 147 8.72 10.76 -5.84
CA VAL A 147 7.64 10.58 -4.85
C VAL A 147 7.81 11.65 -3.78
N TYR A 148 6.77 12.44 -3.56
CA TYR A 148 6.75 13.56 -2.63
C TYR A 148 5.63 13.38 -1.60
N ALA A 149 5.92 12.60 -0.57
CA ALA A 149 5.02 12.31 0.54
C ALA A 149 5.01 13.50 1.51
N ASP A 150 4.19 14.48 1.22
CA ASP A 150 4.07 15.71 1.99
C ASP A 150 3.10 15.52 3.17
N LEU A 151 3.63 15.62 4.39
CA LEU A 151 2.87 15.38 5.61
C LEU A 151 1.73 16.39 5.81
N ASP A 152 1.81 17.58 5.21
CA ASP A 152 0.74 18.57 5.27
C ASP A 152 -0.57 18.04 4.69
N SER A 153 -0.50 17.11 3.72
CA SER A 153 -1.68 16.47 3.13
C SER A 153 -2.45 15.60 4.12
N LEU A 154 -1.79 15.12 5.18
CA LEU A 154 -2.40 14.26 6.20
C LEU A 154 -3.26 15.04 7.21
N LEU A 155 -3.11 16.37 7.31
CA LEU A 155 -3.83 17.21 8.29
C LEU A 155 -5.35 17.17 8.11
N THR A 156 -5.83 16.84 6.91
CA THR A 156 -7.27 16.74 6.59
C THR A 156 -7.73 15.29 6.44
N LEU A 157 -6.81 14.32 6.62
CA LEU A 157 -7.13 12.91 6.45
C LEU A 157 -7.99 12.39 7.63
N PRO A 158 -9.11 11.71 7.38
CA PRO A 158 -9.94 11.13 8.44
C PRO A 158 -9.12 10.20 9.35
N PRO A 159 -9.32 10.23 10.69
CA PRO A 159 -8.50 9.50 11.65
C PRO A 159 -8.44 7.98 11.41
N ASN A 160 -9.54 7.37 10.98
CA ASN A 160 -9.58 5.95 10.63
C ASN A 160 -8.74 5.60 9.40
N ILE A 161 -8.72 6.47 8.38
CA ILE A 161 -7.88 6.31 7.19
C ILE A 161 -6.41 6.53 7.54
N PHE A 162 -6.13 7.56 8.38
CA PHE A 162 -4.78 7.83 8.88
C PHE A 162 -4.22 6.61 9.61
N ARG A 163 -4.92 6.08 10.61
CA ARG A 163 -4.49 4.92 11.39
C ARG A 163 -4.38 3.66 10.53
N GLY A 164 -5.36 3.47 9.64
CA GLY A 164 -5.40 2.31 8.75
C GLY A 164 -4.13 2.16 7.91
N GLY A 165 -3.62 3.25 7.34
CA GLY A 165 -2.39 3.17 6.54
C GLY A 165 -1.14 2.82 7.34
N LEU A 166 -1.11 3.09 8.66
CA LEU A 166 0.03 2.76 9.53
C LEU A 166 0.14 1.26 9.85
N VAL A 167 -0.86 0.45 9.48
CA VAL A 167 -0.77 -1.02 9.54
C VAL A 167 0.38 -1.54 8.68
N GLU A 168 0.57 -0.97 7.49
CA GLU A 168 1.68 -1.32 6.61
C GLU A 168 3.03 -0.90 7.20
N ALA A 169 3.10 0.25 7.87
CA ALA A 169 4.31 0.66 8.56
C ALA A 169 4.67 -0.28 9.73
N PHE A 170 3.67 -0.71 10.52
CA PHE A 170 3.87 -1.70 11.58
C PHE A 170 4.29 -3.06 11.00
N LYS A 171 3.69 -3.50 9.90
CA LYS A 171 4.14 -4.69 9.16
C LYS A 171 5.61 -4.57 8.75
N HIS A 172 6.03 -3.40 8.25
CA HIS A 172 7.44 -3.15 7.95
C HIS A 172 8.34 -3.27 9.19
N GLY A 173 7.83 -2.91 10.37
CA GLY A 173 8.51 -3.14 11.65
C GLY A 173 8.73 -4.63 11.94
N LEU A 174 7.71 -5.46 11.74
CA LEU A 174 7.82 -6.92 11.88
C LEU A 174 8.83 -7.52 10.88
N LEU A 175 8.89 -6.98 9.65
CA LEU A 175 9.81 -7.45 8.62
C LEU A 175 11.26 -7.02 8.85
N SER A 176 11.49 -5.84 9.42
CA SER A 176 12.82 -5.26 9.59
C SER A 176 13.43 -5.45 10.99
N GLY A 177 12.58 -5.67 12.00
CA GLY A 177 12.98 -5.61 13.41
C GLY A 177 13.26 -4.20 13.94
N ASP A 178 12.91 -3.14 13.19
CA ASP A 178 13.16 -1.76 13.63
C ASP A 178 12.30 -1.43 14.87
N PRO A 179 12.92 -1.07 16.01
CA PRO A 179 12.18 -0.84 17.26
C PRO A 179 11.24 0.35 17.20
N VAL A 180 11.49 1.34 16.34
CA VAL A 180 10.60 2.49 16.17
C VAL A 180 9.31 2.06 15.48
N LEU A 181 9.40 1.23 14.43
CA LEU A 181 8.23 0.71 13.72
C LEU A 181 7.46 -0.36 14.51
N LEU A 182 8.13 -1.02 15.46
CA LEU A 182 7.53 -2.00 16.36
C LEU A 182 6.85 -1.35 17.58
N ALA A 183 7.11 -0.09 17.86
CA ALA A 183 6.37 0.71 18.84
C ALA A 183 4.98 1.06 18.29
N LEU A 184 4.07 1.49 19.18
CA LEU A 184 2.77 2.02 18.73
C LEU A 184 2.99 3.28 17.88
N PRO A 185 2.32 3.38 16.73
CA PRO A 185 2.47 4.55 15.86
C PRO A 185 1.93 5.83 16.51
N PRO A 186 2.33 7.01 16.03
CA PRO A 186 1.68 8.27 16.37
C PRO A 186 0.17 8.21 16.08
N ALA A 187 -0.66 8.74 16.99
CA ALA A 187 -2.11 8.63 16.90
C ALA A 187 -2.74 9.65 15.93
N GLY A 188 -1.98 10.67 15.54
CA GLY A 188 -2.45 11.74 14.65
C GLY A 188 -1.35 12.39 13.82
N PRO A 189 -1.74 13.14 12.76
CA PRO A 189 -0.80 13.73 11.81
C PRO A 189 0.08 14.85 12.38
N ALA A 190 -0.34 15.47 13.49
CA ALA A 190 0.42 16.53 14.15
C ALA A 190 1.32 16.00 15.28
N GLU A 191 1.34 14.69 15.55
CA GLU A 191 2.12 14.16 16.64
C GLU A 191 3.63 14.12 16.33
N PRO A 192 4.47 14.47 17.33
CA PRO A 192 5.91 14.36 17.19
C PRO A 192 6.34 12.95 16.83
N GLY A 193 7.33 12.84 15.93
CA GLY A 193 7.89 11.55 15.52
C GLY A 193 7.21 10.90 14.31
N LEU A 194 6.06 11.41 13.83
CA LEU A 194 5.39 10.85 12.64
C LEU A 194 6.30 10.83 11.42
N GLU A 195 7.00 11.92 11.15
CA GLU A 195 7.92 12.01 10.01
C GLU A 195 8.98 10.91 10.06
N ALA A 196 9.67 10.76 11.18
CA ALA A 196 10.69 9.73 11.37
C ALA A 196 10.09 8.31 11.27
N TYR A 197 8.88 8.10 11.77
CA TYR A 197 8.16 6.82 11.67
C TYR A 197 7.87 6.46 10.20
N LEU A 198 7.32 7.39 9.43
CA LEU A 198 7.02 7.19 8.01
C LEU A 198 8.29 7.02 7.17
N GLN A 199 9.33 7.83 7.41
CA GLN A 199 10.62 7.68 6.73
C GLN A 199 11.23 6.29 6.93
N LYS A 200 11.17 5.75 8.15
CA LYS A 200 11.65 4.40 8.45
C LYS A 200 10.80 3.34 7.73
N ALA A 201 9.48 3.46 7.74
CA ALA A 201 8.59 2.53 7.05
C ALA A 201 8.87 2.49 5.54
N VAL A 202 9.01 3.67 4.92
CA VAL A 202 9.36 3.79 3.50
C VAL A 202 10.73 3.20 3.20
N ALA A 203 11.72 3.42 4.05
CA ALA A 203 13.07 2.88 3.87
C ALA A 203 13.09 1.34 3.86
N VAL A 204 12.27 0.69 4.71
CA VAL A 204 12.12 -0.78 4.67
C VAL A 204 11.57 -1.24 3.33
N LYS A 205 10.50 -0.59 2.83
CA LYS A 205 9.94 -0.93 1.53
C LYS A 205 10.92 -0.71 0.38
N MET A 206 11.61 0.43 0.37
CA MET A 206 12.63 0.74 -0.62
C MET A 206 13.72 -0.34 -0.67
N ALA A 207 14.20 -0.79 0.50
CA ALA A 207 15.21 -1.83 0.60
C ALA A 207 14.75 -3.15 -0.04
N VAL A 208 13.49 -3.55 0.21
CA VAL A 208 12.92 -4.77 -0.36
C VAL A 208 12.69 -4.63 -1.87
N VAL A 209 12.18 -3.49 -2.33
CA VAL A 209 11.93 -3.23 -3.77
C VAL A 209 13.24 -3.17 -4.56
N ALA A 210 14.29 -2.56 -4.00
CA ALA A 210 15.61 -2.50 -4.65
C ALA A 210 16.22 -3.89 -4.88
N GLN A 211 15.92 -4.87 -4.00
CA GLN A 211 16.38 -6.25 -4.16
C GLN A 211 15.55 -7.05 -5.17
N ASP A 212 14.26 -6.74 -5.28
CA ASP A 212 13.33 -7.53 -6.11
C ASP A 212 12.20 -6.62 -6.64
N PHE A 213 12.50 -5.85 -7.66
CA PHE A 213 11.55 -4.91 -8.25
C PHE A 213 10.27 -5.59 -8.79
N ARG A 214 10.41 -6.78 -9.39
CA ARG A 214 9.31 -7.49 -10.07
C ARG A 214 8.57 -8.52 -9.21
N GLU A 215 8.89 -8.61 -7.89
CA GLU A 215 8.25 -9.55 -6.95
C GLU A 215 8.39 -11.02 -7.37
N SER A 216 9.56 -11.38 -7.86
CA SER A 216 9.88 -12.76 -8.21
C SER A 216 10.31 -13.62 -7.01
N GLY A 217 10.77 -12.98 -5.91
CA GLY A 217 11.34 -13.65 -4.74
C GLY A 217 11.18 -12.87 -3.44
N ALA A 218 12.20 -12.12 -3.05
CA ALA A 218 12.31 -11.45 -1.75
C ALA A 218 11.15 -10.46 -1.44
N ARG A 219 10.62 -9.77 -2.47
CA ARG A 219 9.52 -8.82 -2.29
C ARG A 219 8.23 -9.48 -1.80
N ARG A 220 8.08 -10.80 -1.96
CA ARG A 220 6.91 -11.54 -1.43
C ARG A 220 6.79 -11.48 0.08
N GLN A 221 7.87 -11.18 0.82
CA GLN A 221 7.80 -10.96 2.27
C GLN A 221 6.86 -9.81 2.65
N LEU A 222 6.66 -8.81 1.78
CA LEU A 222 5.69 -7.73 1.99
C LEU A 222 4.24 -8.24 2.09
N ASN A 223 3.97 -9.47 1.68
CA ASN A 223 2.65 -10.11 1.86
C ASN A 223 2.45 -10.75 3.26
N LEU A 224 3.27 -10.38 4.26
CA LEU A 224 3.04 -10.78 5.65
C LEU A 224 1.62 -10.37 6.10
N GLY A 225 0.83 -11.34 6.58
CA GLY A 225 -0.57 -11.15 6.95
C GLY A 225 -1.57 -11.15 5.79
N HIS A 226 -1.15 -10.94 4.55
CA HIS A 226 -2.05 -10.71 3.41
C HIS A 226 -2.83 -11.95 2.97
N THR A 227 -2.34 -13.16 3.20
CA THR A 227 -3.05 -14.39 2.80
C THR A 227 -4.41 -14.50 3.50
N LEU A 228 -4.45 -14.30 4.83
CA LEU A 228 -5.72 -14.26 5.57
C LEU A 228 -6.50 -12.98 5.27
N ALA A 229 -5.81 -11.83 5.15
CA ALA A 229 -6.44 -10.56 4.86
C ALA A 229 -7.27 -10.57 3.58
N HIS A 230 -6.71 -11.02 2.47
CA HIS A 230 -7.42 -11.12 1.19
C HIS A 230 -8.61 -12.10 1.25
N ALA A 231 -8.46 -13.20 2.00
CA ALA A 231 -9.57 -14.13 2.22
C ALA A 231 -10.69 -13.47 3.02
N LEU A 232 -10.35 -12.71 4.08
CA LEU A 232 -11.30 -11.96 4.89
C LEU A 232 -12.02 -10.87 4.08
N GLU A 233 -11.27 -10.06 3.30
CA GLU A 233 -11.87 -9.06 2.41
C GLU A 233 -12.89 -9.69 1.45
N ALA A 234 -12.53 -10.80 0.82
CA ALA A 234 -13.40 -11.48 -0.14
C ALA A 234 -14.60 -12.16 0.51
N ALA A 235 -14.41 -12.89 1.63
CA ALA A 235 -15.45 -13.58 2.34
C ALA A 235 -16.48 -12.63 2.97
N SER A 236 -16.03 -11.44 3.38
CA SER A 236 -16.90 -10.39 3.95
C SER A 236 -17.57 -9.51 2.90
N GLY A 237 -17.43 -9.83 1.60
CA GLY A 237 -17.96 -8.99 0.51
C GLY A 237 -17.33 -7.60 0.47
N HIS A 238 -16.05 -7.50 0.83
CA HIS A 238 -15.28 -6.25 0.96
C HIS A 238 -15.85 -5.25 1.97
N SER A 239 -16.58 -5.72 2.97
CA SER A 239 -17.07 -4.87 4.07
C SER A 239 -15.93 -4.44 5.00
N PHE A 240 -14.88 -5.25 5.16
CA PHE A 240 -13.67 -4.89 5.87
C PHE A 240 -12.75 -4.04 5.00
N SER A 241 -12.17 -3.00 5.59
CA SER A 241 -11.09 -2.25 4.94
C SER A 241 -9.83 -3.12 4.84
N HIS A 242 -8.98 -2.82 3.86
CA HIS A 242 -7.69 -3.48 3.70
C HIS A 242 -6.85 -3.46 5.00
N ALA A 243 -6.81 -2.32 5.67
CA ALA A 243 -6.08 -2.13 6.90
C ALA A 243 -6.55 -3.05 8.05
N GLU A 244 -7.87 -3.13 8.25
CA GLU A 244 -8.46 -4.02 9.26
C GLU A 244 -8.14 -5.48 8.94
N ALA A 245 -8.30 -5.88 7.69
CA ALA A 245 -8.03 -7.23 7.24
C ALA A 245 -6.55 -7.61 7.44
N VAL A 246 -5.61 -6.72 7.06
CA VAL A 246 -4.17 -6.94 7.26
C VAL A 246 -3.81 -7.01 8.74
N ALA A 247 -4.39 -6.16 9.59
CA ALA A 247 -4.12 -6.20 11.02
C ALA A 247 -4.49 -7.55 11.66
N TYR A 248 -5.66 -8.10 11.31
CA TYR A 248 -6.05 -9.46 11.71
C TYR A 248 -5.14 -10.53 11.09
N GLY A 249 -4.77 -10.37 9.83
CA GLY A 249 -3.82 -11.24 9.16
C GLY A 249 -2.44 -11.26 9.83
N LEU A 250 -1.97 -10.12 10.37
CA LEU A 250 -0.71 -10.05 11.13
C LEU A 250 -0.80 -10.82 12.46
N LEU A 251 -1.97 -10.78 13.14
CA LEU A 251 -2.18 -11.58 14.36
C LEU A 251 -2.13 -13.09 14.05
N PHE A 252 -2.82 -13.50 12.98
CA PHE A 252 -2.76 -14.89 12.52
C PHE A 252 -1.35 -15.33 12.14
N ALA A 253 -0.61 -14.47 11.43
CA ALA A 253 0.79 -14.75 11.07
C ALA A 253 1.69 -14.87 12.31
N ALA A 254 1.48 -14.03 13.35
CA ALA A 254 2.22 -14.13 14.61
C ALA A 254 1.95 -15.44 15.35
N LEU A 255 0.71 -15.91 15.34
CA LEU A 255 0.33 -17.23 15.87
C LEU A 255 1.03 -18.37 15.11
N LEU A 256 1.05 -18.31 13.77
CA LEU A 256 1.78 -19.27 12.94
C LEU A 256 3.27 -19.27 13.27
N GLY A 257 3.90 -18.08 13.36
CA GLY A 257 5.32 -17.95 13.71
C GLY A 257 5.66 -18.64 15.02
N ARG A 258 4.87 -18.37 16.08
CA ARG A 258 5.03 -19.01 17.38
C ARG A 258 4.85 -20.54 17.30
N ALA A 259 3.80 -21.02 16.62
CA ALA A 259 3.53 -22.45 16.48
C ALA A 259 4.64 -23.22 15.73
N LEU A 260 5.38 -22.53 14.88
CA LEU A 260 6.50 -23.07 14.15
C LEU A 260 7.86 -22.83 14.83
N GLY A 261 7.84 -22.49 16.13
CA GLY A 261 9.07 -22.35 16.96
C GLY A 261 9.70 -20.97 16.93
N GLY A 262 9.02 -19.97 16.39
CA GLY A 262 9.48 -18.58 16.40
C GLY A 262 9.20 -17.84 17.71
N GLU A 263 9.63 -16.59 17.74
CA GLU A 263 9.39 -15.64 18.85
C GLU A 263 7.88 -15.39 19.03
N ASN A 264 7.46 -15.18 20.28
CA ASN A 264 6.07 -14.83 20.58
C ASN A 264 5.81 -13.33 20.32
N LEU A 265 5.38 -13.01 19.10
CA LEU A 265 5.03 -11.64 18.68
C LEU A 265 3.55 -11.28 18.96
N ILE A 266 2.75 -12.21 19.51
CA ILE A 266 1.29 -12.07 19.66
C ILE A 266 0.94 -10.85 20.50
N ALA A 267 1.57 -10.66 21.65
CA ALA A 267 1.27 -9.54 22.54
C ALA A 267 1.46 -8.19 21.82
N ARG A 268 2.57 -8.05 21.09
CA ARG A 268 2.89 -6.84 20.30
C ARG A 268 1.84 -6.55 19.23
N VAL A 269 1.43 -7.55 18.48
CA VAL A 269 0.40 -7.39 17.43
C VAL A 269 -0.96 -7.09 18.06
N ARG A 270 -1.29 -7.68 19.20
CA ARG A 270 -2.53 -7.37 19.93
C ARG A 270 -2.56 -5.94 20.47
N ASP A 271 -1.45 -5.43 20.96
CA ASP A 271 -1.37 -4.02 21.40
C ASP A 271 -1.53 -3.07 20.22
N PHE A 272 -0.98 -3.41 19.05
CA PHE A 272 -1.24 -2.67 17.82
C PHE A 272 -2.72 -2.75 17.38
N LEU A 273 -3.37 -3.91 17.47
CA LEU A 273 -4.80 -4.06 17.19
C LEU A 273 -5.66 -3.19 18.12
N LYS A 274 -5.34 -3.14 19.44
CA LYS A 274 -6.03 -2.25 20.39
C LYS A 274 -5.86 -0.77 20.01
N TRP A 275 -4.65 -0.38 19.57
CA TRP A 275 -4.37 0.97 19.10
C TRP A 275 -5.14 1.32 17.82
N LEU A 276 -5.21 0.38 16.86
CA LEU A 276 -5.91 0.56 15.59
C LEU A 276 -7.43 0.65 15.78
N THR A 277 -7.98 -0.07 16.77
CA THR A 277 -9.44 -0.19 17.02
C THR A 277 -10.23 -0.64 15.77
N PRO A 278 -9.86 -1.78 15.15
CA PRO A 278 -10.59 -2.29 13.99
C PRO A 278 -12.00 -2.72 14.40
N ARG A 279 -12.89 -2.84 13.43
CA ARG A 279 -14.18 -3.48 13.66
C ARG A 279 -13.99 -4.90 14.23
N PRO A 280 -14.93 -5.40 15.05
CA PRO A 280 -14.88 -6.77 15.54
C PRO A 280 -14.70 -7.76 14.39
N TYR A 281 -13.89 -8.79 14.63
CA TYR A 281 -13.69 -9.85 13.64
C TYR A 281 -15.01 -10.58 13.37
N PRO A 282 -15.39 -10.84 12.12
CA PRO A 282 -16.60 -11.59 11.82
C PRO A 282 -16.41 -13.05 12.24
N GLN A 283 -17.46 -13.67 12.78
CA GLN A 283 -17.43 -15.06 13.21
C GLN A 283 -17.49 -16.01 11.99
N LEU A 284 -16.45 -15.98 11.14
CA LEU A 284 -16.32 -16.84 9.97
C LEU A 284 -15.68 -18.18 10.36
N ALA A 285 -16.21 -19.27 9.82
CA ALA A 285 -15.55 -20.57 9.94
C ALA A 285 -14.33 -20.66 8.98
N TRP A 286 -13.32 -21.47 9.32
CA TRP A 286 -12.17 -21.70 8.45
C TRP A 286 -12.58 -22.17 7.04
N SER A 287 -13.63 -23.02 6.97
CA SER A 287 -14.19 -23.51 5.71
C SER A 287 -14.76 -22.43 4.80
N GLU A 288 -15.16 -21.27 5.36
CA GLU A 288 -15.66 -20.13 4.57
C GLU A 288 -14.51 -19.32 3.97
N LEU A 289 -13.35 -19.28 4.64
CA LEU A 289 -12.14 -18.59 4.15
C LEU A 289 -11.33 -19.43 3.16
N LEU A 290 -11.36 -20.75 3.33
CA LEU A 290 -10.52 -21.69 2.57
C LEU A 290 -10.67 -21.55 1.04
N PRO A 291 -11.87 -21.39 0.45
CA PRO A 291 -12.02 -21.21 -1.00
C PRO A 291 -11.29 -19.96 -1.54
N PHE A 292 -11.20 -18.90 -0.75
CA PHE A 292 -10.50 -17.67 -1.14
C PHE A 292 -8.99 -17.81 -0.98
N ILE A 293 -8.53 -18.45 0.08
CA ILE A 293 -7.11 -18.81 0.29
C ILE A 293 -6.61 -19.70 -0.86
N GLU A 294 -7.39 -20.69 -1.25
CA GLU A 294 -6.99 -21.64 -2.31
C GLU A 294 -7.05 -21.06 -3.72
N ARG A 295 -7.77 -19.97 -3.96
CA ARG A 295 -7.70 -19.25 -5.25
C ARG A 295 -6.28 -18.78 -5.57
N ASP A 296 -5.50 -18.44 -4.58
CA ASP A 296 -4.07 -18.11 -4.73
C ASP A 296 -3.22 -19.34 -5.13
N LYS A 297 -3.65 -20.56 -4.73
CA LYS A 297 -3.00 -21.83 -5.09
C LYS A 297 -3.03 -22.13 -6.60
N LYS A 298 -4.06 -21.68 -7.30
CA LYS A 298 -4.20 -21.87 -8.77
C LYS A 298 -3.22 -21.02 -9.58
N LYS A 299 -2.50 -20.09 -8.96
CA LYS A 299 -1.51 -19.22 -9.63
C LYS A 299 -0.10 -19.82 -9.71
N GLY A 300 0.16 -21.02 -9.12
CA GLY A 300 1.45 -21.67 -9.22
C GLY A 300 1.45 -23.12 -8.69
N PRO A 301 2.40 -23.96 -9.17
CA PRO A 301 2.45 -25.40 -8.84
C PRO A 301 2.80 -25.69 -7.37
N ALA A 302 3.32 -24.72 -6.63
CA ALA A 302 3.83 -24.93 -5.26
C ALA A 302 2.76 -24.74 -4.14
N GLY A 303 1.49 -24.47 -4.47
CA GLY A 303 0.43 -24.22 -3.51
C GLY A 303 0.53 -22.84 -2.81
N VAL A 304 -0.32 -22.64 -1.78
CA VAL A 304 -0.31 -21.40 -0.98
C VAL A 304 0.96 -21.34 -0.13
N ARG A 305 1.67 -20.24 -0.23
CA ARG A 305 2.88 -19.98 0.55
C ARG A 305 2.58 -18.86 1.56
N TRP A 306 2.78 -19.15 2.82
CA TRP A 306 2.57 -18.22 3.91
C TRP A 306 3.88 -17.46 4.20
N VAL A 307 3.77 -16.18 4.50
CA VAL A 307 4.86 -15.42 5.08
C VAL A 307 4.76 -15.54 6.60
N ILE A 308 5.76 -16.13 7.22
CA ILE A 308 5.76 -16.57 8.62
C ILE A 308 6.82 -15.77 9.37
N PRO A 309 6.45 -14.93 10.34
CA PRO A 309 7.43 -14.18 11.14
C PRO A 309 7.99 -15.09 12.24
N LEU A 310 9.23 -15.56 12.07
CA LEU A 310 9.92 -16.35 13.10
C LEU A 310 10.50 -15.49 14.22
N ALA A 311 10.80 -14.24 13.94
CA ALA A 311 11.16 -13.21 14.91
C ALA A 311 10.96 -11.83 14.27
N ALA A 312 10.98 -10.78 15.06
CA ALA A 312 11.05 -9.44 14.50
C ALA A 312 12.33 -9.30 13.66
N GLY A 313 12.16 -8.95 12.37
CA GLY A 313 13.26 -8.89 11.39
C GLY A 313 13.62 -10.23 10.73
N LYS A 314 12.91 -11.31 11.04
CA LYS A 314 13.17 -12.62 10.43
C LYS A 314 11.89 -13.29 9.99
N VAL A 315 11.72 -13.46 8.68
CA VAL A 315 10.55 -14.13 8.09
C VAL A 315 10.98 -15.31 7.21
N GLU A 316 10.12 -16.32 7.14
CA GLU A 316 10.22 -17.42 6.18
C GLU A 316 9.00 -17.43 5.26
N ILE A 317 9.17 -17.95 4.06
CA ILE A 317 8.07 -18.10 3.10
C ILE A 317 7.96 -19.57 2.71
N GLY A 318 6.89 -20.23 3.15
CA GLY A 318 6.71 -21.65 2.95
C GLY A 318 5.27 -22.12 2.97
N PRO A 319 5.05 -23.39 2.57
CA PRO A 319 3.76 -24.04 2.75
C PRO A 319 3.55 -24.36 4.23
N VAL A 320 2.28 -24.32 4.66
CA VAL A 320 1.88 -24.74 6.01
C VAL A 320 0.80 -25.80 5.88
N PRO A 321 0.90 -26.96 6.58
CA PRO A 321 -0.13 -27.99 6.55
C PRO A 321 -1.49 -27.47 6.98
N ASN A 322 -2.55 -27.87 6.29
CA ASN A 322 -3.91 -27.38 6.58
C ASN A 322 -4.37 -27.71 8.02
N GLN A 323 -3.91 -28.84 8.56
CA GLN A 323 -4.20 -29.21 9.95
C GLN A 323 -3.65 -28.18 10.94
N VAL A 324 -2.42 -27.67 10.71
CA VAL A 324 -1.81 -26.61 11.53
C VAL A 324 -2.59 -25.32 11.36
N LEU A 325 -2.94 -24.94 10.13
CA LEU A 325 -3.71 -23.71 9.84
C LEU A 325 -5.06 -23.74 10.57
N THR A 326 -5.77 -24.87 10.52
CA THR A 326 -7.08 -25.03 11.19
C THR A 326 -6.95 -24.92 12.71
N GLN A 327 -5.94 -25.56 13.30
CA GLN A 327 -5.69 -25.47 14.75
C GLN A 327 -5.38 -24.04 15.19
N ILE A 328 -4.49 -23.37 14.46
CA ILE A 328 -4.11 -21.98 14.75
C ILE A 328 -5.29 -21.03 14.54
N TYR A 329 -6.17 -21.31 13.59
CA TYR A 329 -7.36 -20.49 13.39
C TYR A 329 -8.36 -20.58 14.55
N GLN A 330 -8.48 -21.74 15.23
CA GLN A 330 -9.28 -21.84 16.44
C GLN A 330 -8.71 -20.98 17.56
N GLU A 331 -7.38 -21.03 17.78
CA GLU A 331 -6.74 -20.17 18.75
C GLU A 331 -6.86 -18.68 18.39
N PHE A 332 -6.77 -18.34 17.11
CA PHE A 332 -6.98 -16.98 16.62
C PHE A 332 -8.37 -16.45 16.98
N LEU A 333 -9.44 -17.26 16.81
CA LEU A 333 -10.81 -16.89 17.15
C LEU A 333 -11.02 -16.61 18.64
N GLU A 334 -10.20 -17.18 19.52
CA GLU A 334 -10.23 -16.90 20.97
C GLU A 334 -9.60 -15.55 21.33
N LEU A 335 -8.83 -14.96 20.42
CA LEU A 335 -8.06 -13.74 20.65
C LEU A 335 -8.68 -12.48 20.03
N VAL A 336 -9.65 -12.63 19.10
CA VAL A 336 -10.26 -11.55 18.32
C VAL A 336 -11.69 -11.20 18.71
#